data_ce77964c5cab15f53ff7e013eba03e38
#
_entry.id   ce77964c5cab15f53ff7e013eba03e38
#
_cell.length_a   1.000
_cell.length_b   1.000
_cell.length_c   1.000
_cell.angle_alpha   90.00
_cell.angle_beta   90.00
_cell.angle_gamma   90.00
#
_symmetry.space_group_name_H-M   'P 1'
#
loop_
_entity.id
_entity.type
_entity.pdbx_description
1 polymer ?
#
loop_
_entity_poly.entity_id
_entity_poly.type
_entity_poly.pdbx_seq_one_letter_code
_entity_poly.pdbx_strand_id
1 'polypeptide(L)'
;MVINAHAHIVCKEIYSDTFWDGIAYTFSKAFGMPLENVYKNVLPQWWAADAKVVAGLMDAAGIEKTVINHPDYGMSHLGEAKWSIEEVNEWYIKQIADHTDKFEYVAGIDPRRKNALELLEKAANEWGVKGVKIYPPSGFYPDDRKFDSYYEKCVELGLTLHTHTAPLAHPNTEIKYANPLYLDSIAARFPDLRILVVHMGSSTWSYHVINLLVAHHNVYTEFSGHQITAVGMPRWWLTTLRAALDTPPFFGGPLGDRIMFGTDFPYLAGVMDDKSWAEWVRNIPEKAKEYGITFTKEEIDKILHENAKKFFGF
;
A
#
# COMPACT_ATOMS: atom_id res chain seq x y z
N MET A 1 12.68 -16.45 -0.84
CA MET A 1 12.53 -15.18 -1.61
C MET A 1 11.38 -14.40 -1.01
N VAL A 2 11.39 -13.08 -1.13
CA VAL A 2 10.33 -12.18 -0.63
C VAL A 2 10.00 -11.18 -1.73
N ILE A 3 8.70 -10.94 -1.97
CA ILE A 3 8.22 -9.85 -2.81
C ILE A 3 7.47 -8.87 -1.91
N ASN A 4 7.86 -7.61 -1.96
CA ASN A 4 7.25 -6.53 -1.20
C ASN A 4 6.18 -5.83 -2.08
N ALA A 5 4.91 -6.05 -1.76
CA ALA A 5 3.79 -5.52 -2.55
C ALA A 5 3.52 -4.02 -2.32
N HIS A 6 4.20 -3.37 -1.36
CA HIS A 6 3.94 -1.97 -1.02
C HIS A 6 5.13 -1.29 -0.34
N ALA A 7 5.73 -0.34 -1.05
CA ALA A 7 6.73 0.59 -0.51
C ALA A 7 6.70 1.91 -1.30
N HIS A 8 7.52 2.87 -0.87
CA HIS A 8 7.66 4.18 -1.49
C HIS A 8 9.14 4.51 -1.71
N ILE A 9 9.40 5.25 -2.77
CA ILE A 9 10.60 6.05 -2.98
C ILE A 9 10.17 7.50 -2.75
N VAL A 10 10.94 8.28 -2.01
CA VAL A 10 10.49 9.59 -1.55
C VAL A 10 11.56 10.65 -1.79
N CYS A 11 11.15 11.78 -2.39
CA CYS A 11 11.89 13.03 -2.32
C CYS A 11 10.95 14.15 -1.86
N LYS A 12 11.51 15.30 -1.52
CA LYS A 12 10.72 16.40 -0.97
C LYS A 12 9.68 16.93 -1.96
N GLU A 13 10.01 16.93 -3.24
CA GLU A 13 9.27 17.60 -4.32
C GLU A 13 7.99 16.86 -4.74
N ILE A 14 7.86 15.56 -4.44
CA ILE A 14 6.69 14.74 -4.83
C ILE A 14 5.42 15.03 -4.03
N TYR A 15 5.54 15.76 -2.93
CA TYR A 15 4.42 16.22 -2.11
C TYR A 15 4.52 17.71 -1.82
N SER A 16 3.39 18.31 -1.47
CA SER A 16 3.30 19.74 -1.12
C SER A 16 4.00 20.05 0.20
N ASP A 17 4.34 21.34 0.41
CA ASP A 17 4.80 21.78 1.72
C ASP A 17 3.70 21.59 2.79
N THR A 18 2.41 21.76 2.45
CA THR A 18 1.26 21.48 3.35
C THR A 18 1.24 20.02 3.83
N PHE A 19 1.54 19.07 2.96
CA PHE A 19 1.68 17.66 3.35
C PHE A 19 2.81 17.49 4.36
N TRP A 20 4.00 18.02 4.06
CA TRP A 20 5.16 17.87 4.96
C TRP A 20 4.96 18.57 6.30
N ASP A 21 4.33 19.75 6.30
CA ASP A 21 4.01 20.48 7.53
C ASP A 21 3.05 19.69 8.42
N GLY A 22 2.04 19.07 7.82
CA GLY A 22 1.10 18.22 8.55
C GLY A 22 1.74 16.96 9.14
N ILE A 23 2.60 16.29 8.38
CA ILE A 23 3.40 15.16 8.87
C ILE A 23 4.30 15.61 10.03
N ALA A 24 5.04 16.71 9.85
CA ALA A 24 5.94 17.22 10.88
C ALA A 24 5.18 17.60 12.17
N TYR A 25 4.02 18.25 12.03
CA TYR A 25 3.13 18.55 13.16
C TYR A 25 2.70 17.28 13.91
N THR A 26 2.22 16.29 13.17
CA THR A 26 1.76 15.02 13.76
C THR A 26 2.88 14.32 14.51
N PHE A 27 4.06 14.19 13.93
CA PHE A 27 5.22 13.59 14.59
C PHE A 27 5.65 14.37 15.82
N SER A 28 5.69 15.70 15.72
CA SER A 28 5.98 16.57 16.87
C SER A 28 5.02 16.29 18.04
N LYS A 29 3.73 16.17 17.78
CA LYS A 29 2.72 15.90 18.83
C LYS A 29 2.77 14.46 19.34
N ALA A 30 2.92 13.48 18.47
CA ALA A 30 2.92 12.08 18.83
C ALA A 30 4.12 11.69 19.73
N PHE A 31 5.29 12.27 19.43
CA PHE A 31 6.55 11.92 20.11
C PHE A 31 7.04 13.00 21.10
N GLY A 32 6.29 14.09 21.28
CA GLY A 32 6.73 15.20 22.13
C GLY A 32 8.02 15.90 21.65
N MET A 33 8.32 15.78 20.35
CA MET A 33 9.53 16.28 19.74
C MET A 33 9.33 17.73 19.25
N PRO A 34 10.29 18.66 19.46
CA PRO A 34 10.20 19.97 18.84
C PRO A 34 10.05 19.88 17.32
N LEU A 35 9.18 20.70 16.73
CA LEU A 35 8.88 20.69 15.30
C LEU A 35 10.14 20.83 14.44
N GLU A 36 11.06 21.70 14.84
CA GLU A 36 12.36 21.89 14.18
C GLU A 36 13.18 20.61 14.10
N ASN A 37 13.11 19.78 15.14
CA ASN A 37 13.82 18.50 15.15
C ASN A 37 13.24 17.48 14.17
N VAL A 38 11.92 17.52 13.92
CA VAL A 38 11.28 16.67 12.90
C VAL A 38 11.81 17.04 11.52
N TYR A 39 11.85 18.33 11.19
CA TYR A 39 12.39 18.81 9.91
C TYR A 39 13.87 18.53 9.73
N LYS A 40 14.64 18.59 10.80
CA LYS A 40 16.11 18.42 10.75
C LYS A 40 16.52 16.95 10.74
N ASN A 41 15.82 16.08 11.46
CA ASN A 41 16.29 14.75 11.79
C ASN A 41 15.39 13.60 11.31
N VAL A 42 14.10 13.86 11.00
CA VAL A 42 13.15 12.81 10.58
C VAL A 42 12.89 12.89 9.08
N LEU A 43 12.34 13.99 8.60
CA LEU A 43 11.96 14.12 7.19
C LEU A 43 13.12 13.93 6.20
N PRO A 44 14.36 14.42 6.45
CA PRO A 44 15.46 14.21 5.53
C PRO A 44 15.84 12.73 5.33
N GLN A 45 15.58 11.88 6.31
CA GLN A 45 15.80 10.43 6.16
C GLN A 45 14.82 9.82 5.16
N TRP A 46 13.57 10.30 5.14
CA TRP A 46 12.59 9.87 4.15
C TRP A 46 12.92 10.43 2.76
N TRP A 47 13.29 11.71 2.67
CA TRP A 47 13.63 12.35 1.39
C TRP A 47 14.89 11.77 0.71
N ALA A 48 15.72 11.08 1.47
CA ALA A 48 16.91 10.40 0.95
C ALA A 48 16.63 8.96 0.44
N ALA A 49 15.37 8.51 0.48
CA ALA A 49 14.98 7.16 0.06
C ALA A 49 14.79 7.08 -1.46
N ASP A 50 15.86 7.22 -2.23
CA ASP A 50 15.87 7.02 -3.69
C ASP A 50 15.90 5.52 -4.07
N ALA A 51 15.77 5.22 -5.36
CA ALA A 51 15.73 3.84 -5.87
C ALA A 51 17.00 3.05 -5.52
N LYS A 52 18.17 3.69 -5.54
CA LYS A 52 19.44 3.04 -5.23
C LYS A 52 19.52 2.65 -3.74
N VAL A 53 19.09 3.56 -2.85
CA VAL A 53 19.03 3.27 -1.41
C VAL A 53 18.05 2.12 -1.15
N VAL A 54 16.85 2.18 -1.73
CA VAL A 54 15.84 1.12 -1.56
C VAL A 54 16.33 -0.21 -2.11
N ALA A 55 16.97 -0.24 -3.29
CA ALA A 55 17.56 -1.46 -3.86
C ALA A 55 18.61 -2.09 -2.92
N GLY A 56 19.46 -1.27 -2.29
CA GLY A 56 20.43 -1.75 -1.31
C GLY A 56 19.78 -2.34 -0.05
N LEU A 57 18.71 -1.74 0.44
CA LEU A 57 17.93 -2.26 1.57
C LEU A 57 17.20 -3.57 1.22
N MET A 58 16.67 -3.69 -0.01
CA MET A 58 16.08 -4.93 -0.52
C MET A 58 17.09 -6.08 -0.49
N ASP A 59 18.32 -5.85 -1.00
CA ASP A 59 19.38 -6.85 -1.00
C ASP A 59 19.73 -7.31 0.43
N ALA A 60 19.81 -6.37 1.37
CA ALA A 60 20.09 -6.67 2.78
C ALA A 60 18.94 -7.42 3.48
N ALA A 61 17.70 -7.25 3.02
CA ALA A 61 16.50 -7.89 3.55
C ALA A 61 16.15 -9.22 2.84
N GLY A 62 16.83 -9.56 1.74
CA GLY A 62 16.48 -10.70 0.89
C GLY A 62 15.13 -10.52 0.17
N ILE A 63 14.81 -9.28 -0.21
CA ILE A 63 13.64 -8.91 -0.99
C ILE A 63 14.04 -8.90 -2.47
N GLU A 64 13.36 -9.72 -3.26
CA GLU A 64 13.63 -9.88 -4.69
C GLU A 64 13.04 -8.74 -5.53
N LYS A 65 11.77 -8.41 -5.26
CA LYS A 65 11.04 -7.34 -5.94
C LYS A 65 10.27 -6.47 -4.94
N THR A 66 10.13 -5.20 -5.29
CA THR A 66 9.33 -4.23 -4.53
C THR A 66 8.41 -3.45 -5.49
N VAL A 67 7.14 -3.38 -5.11
CA VAL A 67 6.14 -2.55 -5.81
C VAL A 67 6.13 -1.17 -5.16
N ILE A 68 6.59 -0.18 -5.92
CA ILE A 68 6.60 1.22 -5.50
C ILE A 68 5.26 1.86 -5.82
N ASN A 69 4.67 2.50 -4.82
CA ASN A 69 3.37 3.16 -4.93
C ASN A 69 3.52 4.67 -4.71
N HIS A 70 2.75 5.45 -5.43
CA HIS A 70 2.61 6.89 -5.19
C HIS A 70 1.14 7.26 -4.98
N PRO A 71 0.74 7.90 -3.86
CA PRO A 71 -0.59 8.49 -3.72
C PRO A 71 -0.62 9.91 -4.28
N ASP A 72 -1.61 10.20 -5.13
CA ASP A 72 -1.88 11.54 -5.64
C ASP A 72 -2.72 12.34 -4.63
N TYR A 73 -2.14 13.35 -4.03
CA TYR A 73 -2.79 14.22 -3.04
C TYR A 73 -3.28 15.56 -3.58
N GLY A 74 -2.96 15.90 -4.84
CA GLY A 74 -3.17 17.23 -5.40
C GLY A 74 -4.63 17.71 -5.38
N MET A 75 -5.58 16.79 -5.46
CA MET A 75 -7.02 17.11 -5.44
C MET A 75 -7.61 17.26 -4.04
N SER A 76 -6.79 17.47 -3.03
CA SER A 76 -7.20 17.53 -1.62
C SER A 76 -6.62 18.70 -0.85
N HIS A 77 -7.02 18.83 0.41
CA HIS A 77 -6.43 19.81 1.35
C HIS A 77 -4.96 19.48 1.73
N LEU A 78 -4.42 18.36 1.26
CA LEU A 78 -3.00 18.05 1.36
C LEU A 78 -2.17 18.89 0.37
N GLY A 79 -2.79 19.38 -0.70
CA GLY A 79 -2.22 20.32 -1.66
C GLY A 79 -1.47 19.66 -2.81
N GLU A 80 -1.41 20.37 -3.93
CA GLU A 80 -0.64 19.99 -5.11
C GLU A 80 0.85 20.03 -4.80
N ALA A 81 1.60 19.06 -5.30
CA ALA A 81 3.05 19.05 -5.23
C ALA A 81 3.65 20.21 -6.06
N LYS A 82 4.96 20.46 -5.94
CA LYS A 82 5.65 21.43 -6.80
C LYS A 82 5.67 20.99 -8.26
N TRP A 83 5.77 19.70 -8.47
CA TRP A 83 5.67 19.06 -9.77
C TRP A 83 4.22 18.69 -10.07
N SER A 84 3.82 18.79 -11.32
CA SER A 84 2.54 18.22 -11.77
C SER A 84 2.50 16.73 -11.49
N ILE A 85 1.30 16.14 -11.42
CA ILE A 85 1.17 14.70 -11.20
C ILE A 85 1.84 13.89 -12.32
N GLU A 86 1.90 14.40 -13.53
CA GLU A 86 2.63 13.78 -14.64
C GLU A 86 4.13 13.77 -14.38
N GLU A 87 4.71 14.92 -14.02
CA GLU A 87 6.14 15.04 -13.68
C GLU A 87 6.51 14.16 -12.50
N VAL A 88 5.64 14.02 -11.49
CA VAL A 88 5.84 13.11 -10.36
C VAL A 88 5.89 11.65 -10.84
N ASN A 89 4.91 11.20 -11.63
CA ASN A 89 4.89 9.83 -12.14
C ASN A 89 6.12 9.56 -13.05
N GLU A 90 6.48 10.49 -13.91
CA GLU A 90 7.67 10.40 -14.77
C GLU A 90 8.98 10.37 -13.96
N TRP A 91 9.04 11.10 -12.84
CA TRP A 91 10.17 11.01 -11.92
C TRP A 91 10.33 9.58 -11.36
N TYR A 92 9.23 8.94 -10.93
CA TYR A 92 9.27 7.55 -10.46
C TYR A 92 9.79 6.58 -11.53
N ILE A 93 9.30 6.71 -12.76
CA ILE A 93 9.77 5.88 -13.89
C ILE A 93 11.28 6.05 -14.09
N LYS A 94 11.79 7.30 -14.04
CA LYS A 94 13.23 7.58 -14.14
C LYS A 94 14.02 7.00 -12.97
N GLN A 95 13.48 7.06 -11.72
CA GLN A 95 14.15 6.49 -10.56
C GLN A 95 14.38 4.99 -10.67
N ILE A 96 13.40 4.25 -11.21
CA ILE A 96 13.47 2.79 -11.29
C ILE A 96 14.08 2.27 -12.60
N ALA A 97 14.37 3.14 -13.58
CA ALA A 97 14.81 2.74 -14.93
C ALA A 97 16.04 1.82 -14.94
N ASP A 98 17.01 2.08 -14.04
CA ASP A 98 18.23 1.28 -13.92
C ASP A 98 18.07 0.03 -13.02
N HIS A 99 16.86 -0.20 -12.49
CA HIS A 99 16.53 -1.25 -11.52
C HIS A 99 15.21 -1.96 -11.84
N THR A 100 14.87 -2.10 -13.11
CA THR A 100 13.59 -2.72 -13.56
C THR A 100 13.47 -4.19 -13.20
N ASP A 101 14.57 -4.85 -12.93
CA ASP A 101 14.62 -6.19 -12.37
C ASP A 101 14.16 -6.25 -10.91
N LYS A 102 14.24 -5.14 -10.17
CA LYS A 102 13.90 -5.03 -8.73
C LYS A 102 12.57 -4.34 -8.48
N PHE A 103 12.19 -3.39 -9.31
CA PHE A 103 11.02 -2.54 -9.06
C PHE A 103 9.91 -2.71 -10.09
N GLU A 104 8.69 -2.61 -9.59
CA GLU A 104 7.47 -2.32 -10.35
C GLU A 104 6.87 -1.02 -9.81
N TYR A 105 6.21 -0.23 -10.65
CA TYR A 105 5.62 1.03 -10.24
C TYR A 105 4.10 1.03 -10.40
N VAL A 106 3.40 1.61 -9.42
CA VAL A 106 1.96 1.86 -9.40
C VAL A 106 1.75 3.37 -9.36
N ALA A 107 1.16 3.90 -10.42
CA ALA A 107 1.02 5.34 -10.62
C ALA A 107 -0.03 5.95 -9.69
N GLY A 108 0.27 7.12 -9.13
CA GLY A 108 -0.71 7.91 -8.38
C GLY A 108 -1.59 8.71 -9.32
N ILE A 109 -2.89 8.43 -9.36
CA ILE A 109 -3.85 9.18 -10.17
C ILE A 109 -5.16 9.30 -9.38
N ASP A 110 -5.48 10.52 -8.91
CA ASP A 110 -6.74 10.77 -8.22
C ASP A 110 -7.90 10.81 -9.22
N PRO A 111 -8.98 10.04 -8.99
CA PRO A 111 -10.12 9.97 -9.91
C PRO A 111 -10.88 11.29 -10.06
N ARG A 112 -10.63 12.28 -9.20
CA ARG A 112 -11.23 13.63 -9.27
C ARG A 112 -10.51 14.57 -10.24
N ARG A 113 -9.33 14.18 -10.76
CA ARG A 113 -8.62 14.98 -11.78
C ARG A 113 -9.44 15.07 -13.06
N LYS A 114 -9.50 16.24 -13.67
CA LYS A 114 -10.25 16.47 -14.90
C LYS A 114 -9.75 15.60 -16.06
N ASN A 115 -8.45 15.34 -16.09
CA ASN A 115 -7.74 14.53 -17.08
C ASN A 115 -7.41 13.11 -16.57
N ALA A 116 -8.14 12.60 -15.55
CA ALA A 116 -7.85 11.31 -14.95
C ALA A 116 -7.83 10.15 -15.97
N LEU A 117 -8.76 10.12 -16.92
CA LEU A 117 -8.83 9.08 -17.93
C LEU A 117 -7.64 9.13 -18.92
N GLU A 118 -7.23 10.34 -19.33
CA GLU A 118 -6.04 10.55 -20.16
C GLU A 118 -4.76 10.10 -19.42
N LEU A 119 -4.68 10.40 -18.12
CA LEU A 119 -3.57 9.94 -17.28
C LEU A 119 -3.53 8.42 -17.13
N LEU A 120 -4.68 7.74 -17.06
CA LEU A 120 -4.74 6.27 -17.05
C LEU A 120 -4.22 5.69 -18.37
N GLU A 121 -4.61 6.27 -19.52
CA GLU A 121 -4.10 5.86 -20.82
C GLU A 121 -2.58 6.06 -20.94
N LYS A 122 -2.08 7.21 -20.48
CA LYS A 122 -0.65 7.50 -20.44
C LYS A 122 0.08 6.52 -19.50
N ALA A 123 -0.49 6.22 -18.35
CA ALA A 123 0.07 5.28 -17.38
C ALA A 123 0.26 3.88 -17.97
N ALA A 124 -0.74 3.36 -18.66
CA ALA A 124 -0.68 2.04 -19.28
C ALA A 124 0.23 2.00 -20.51
N ASN A 125 0.11 2.99 -21.42
CA ASN A 125 0.69 2.93 -22.77
C ASN A 125 2.08 3.56 -22.87
N GLU A 126 2.38 4.60 -22.05
CA GLU A 126 3.64 5.32 -22.11
C GLU A 126 4.55 5.00 -20.91
N TRP A 127 4.00 4.95 -19.71
CA TRP A 127 4.77 4.63 -18.51
C TRP A 127 4.90 3.13 -18.24
N GLY A 128 4.07 2.30 -18.91
CA GLY A 128 4.12 0.84 -18.80
C GLY A 128 3.74 0.29 -17.44
N VAL A 129 3.01 1.06 -16.61
CA VAL A 129 2.58 0.62 -15.28
C VAL A 129 1.41 -0.36 -15.38
N LYS A 130 1.31 -1.26 -14.40
CA LYS A 130 0.25 -2.28 -14.34
C LYS A 130 -0.83 -1.98 -13.30
N GLY A 131 -0.73 -0.84 -12.62
CA GLY A 131 -1.69 -0.47 -11.60
C GLY A 131 -1.68 1.01 -11.27
N VAL A 132 -2.76 1.43 -10.62
CA VAL A 132 -2.94 2.81 -10.15
C VAL A 132 -3.33 2.83 -8.68
N LYS A 133 -2.84 3.84 -7.96
CA LYS A 133 -3.11 4.08 -6.55
C LYS A 133 -4.09 5.23 -6.38
N ILE A 134 -5.15 4.98 -5.60
CA ILE A 134 -6.04 6.03 -5.08
C ILE A 134 -5.91 6.16 -3.57
N TYR A 135 -6.19 7.36 -3.05
CA TYR A 135 -6.07 7.67 -1.63
C TYR A 135 -7.35 8.33 -1.08
N PRO A 136 -8.40 7.53 -0.80
CA PRO A 136 -9.70 8.06 -0.36
C PRO A 136 -9.64 8.97 0.88
N PRO A 137 -8.76 8.75 1.91
CA PRO A 137 -8.66 9.65 3.06
C PRO A 137 -8.35 11.11 2.72
N SER A 138 -7.95 11.41 1.49
CA SER A 138 -7.80 12.76 0.95
C SER A 138 -9.14 13.48 0.69
N GLY A 139 -10.28 12.85 1.00
CA GLY A 139 -11.59 13.50 1.05
C GLY A 139 -12.58 13.08 -0.04
N PHE A 140 -12.66 11.79 -0.37
CA PHE A 140 -13.71 11.28 -1.27
C PHE A 140 -14.13 9.84 -0.94
N TYR A 141 -15.39 9.53 -1.24
CA TYR A 141 -15.90 8.16 -1.20
C TYR A 141 -15.55 7.44 -2.51
N PRO A 142 -14.78 6.36 -2.46
CA PRO A 142 -14.33 5.70 -3.70
C PRO A 142 -15.48 5.04 -4.46
N ASP A 143 -16.57 4.66 -3.79
CA ASP A 143 -17.75 4.01 -4.39
C ASP A 143 -18.74 4.98 -5.06
N ASP A 144 -18.48 6.29 -5.02
CA ASP A 144 -19.29 7.29 -5.73
C ASP A 144 -19.30 6.97 -7.23
N ARG A 145 -20.51 6.78 -7.78
CA ARG A 145 -20.71 6.37 -9.17
C ARG A 145 -20.16 7.34 -10.22
N LYS A 146 -19.88 8.58 -9.84
CA LYS A 146 -19.20 9.52 -10.74
C LYS A 146 -17.78 9.06 -11.16
N PHE A 147 -17.20 8.10 -10.42
CA PHE A 147 -15.92 7.49 -10.73
C PHE A 147 -16.04 6.17 -11.52
N ASP A 148 -17.24 5.73 -11.88
CA ASP A 148 -17.43 4.46 -12.61
C ASP A 148 -16.62 4.44 -13.91
N SER A 149 -16.56 5.55 -14.67
CA SER A 149 -15.74 5.65 -15.90
C SER A 149 -14.24 5.49 -15.65
N TYR A 150 -13.75 5.88 -14.47
CA TYR A 150 -12.36 5.66 -14.07
C TYR A 150 -12.08 4.16 -13.88
N TYR A 151 -12.98 3.45 -13.20
CA TYR A 151 -12.85 2.01 -12.97
C TYR A 151 -13.05 1.19 -14.25
N GLU A 152 -13.98 1.59 -15.11
CA GLU A 152 -14.14 1.02 -16.46
C GLU A 152 -12.86 1.15 -17.28
N LYS A 153 -12.23 2.34 -17.25
CA LYS A 153 -10.97 2.58 -17.94
C LYS A 153 -9.83 1.74 -17.36
N CYS A 154 -9.77 1.54 -16.06
CA CYS A 154 -8.80 0.62 -15.44
C CYS A 154 -8.98 -0.81 -15.95
N VAL A 155 -10.23 -1.30 -16.06
CA VAL A 155 -10.52 -2.64 -16.62
C VAL A 155 -10.10 -2.71 -18.09
N GLU A 156 -10.48 -1.71 -18.91
CA GLU A 156 -10.13 -1.63 -20.33
C GLU A 156 -8.61 -1.73 -20.55
N LEU A 157 -7.83 -1.04 -19.72
CA LEU A 157 -6.37 -0.97 -19.82
C LEU A 157 -5.66 -2.11 -19.07
N GLY A 158 -6.39 -3.00 -18.40
CA GLY A 158 -5.82 -4.09 -17.60
C GLY A 158 -5.08 -3.62 -16.33
N LEU A 159 -5.34 -2.41 -15.85
CA LEU A 159 -4.72 -1.83 -14.66
C LEU A 159 -5.36 -2.40 -13.39
N THR A 160 -4.54 -2.69 -12.39
CA THR A 160 -5.00 -3.01 -11.03
C THR A 160 -5.29 -1.73 -10.24
N LEU A 161 -6.27 -1.77 -9.34
CA LEU A 161 -6.61 -0.65 -8.45
C LEU A 161 -6.01 -0.89 -7.07
N HIS A 162 -5.14 -0.02 -6.60
CA HIS A 162 -4.60 -0.05 -5.24
C HIS A 162 -5.26 1.03 -4.41
N THR A 163 -5.90 0.66 -3.31
CA THR A 163 -6.67 1.58 -2.48
C THR A 163 -6.17 1.61 -1.05
N HIS A 164 -5.83 2.80 -0.56
CA HIS A 164 -5.42 2.99 0.83
C HIS A 164 -6.59 2.80 1.80
N THR A 165 -6.40 1.99 2.85
CA THR A 165 -7.44 1.67 3.85
C THR A 165 -6.95 1.75 5.30
N ALA A 166 -5.95 2.54 5.58
CA ALA A 166 -5.43 2.80 6.92
C ALA A 166 -5.63 4.27 7.32
N PRO A 167 -5.66 4.58 8.62
CA PRO A 167 -5.57 5.96 9.04
C PRO A 167 -4.18 6.53 8.70
N LEU A 168 -4.14 7.72 8.12
CA LEU A 168 -2.95 8.56 8.14
C LEU A 168 -3.14 9.63 9.22
N ALA A 169 -2.22 9.71 10.14
CA ALA A 169 -2.23 10.74 11.16
C ALA A 169 -1.76 12.09 10.55
N HIS A 170 -2.65 12.74 9.82
CA HIS A 170 -2.40 14.03 9.18
C HIS A 170 -3.63 14.94 9.37
N PRO A 171 -3.46 16.25 9.73
CA PRO A 171 -4.58 17.17 10.00
C PRO A 171 -5.60 17.31 8.87
N ASN A 172 -5.15 17.13 7.63
CA ASN A 172 -5.96 17.32 6.42
C ASN A 172 -6.45 16.00 5.80
N THR A 173 -6.53 14.92 6.57
CA THR A 173 -7.10 13.64 6.13
C THR A 173 -8.29 13.25 7.00
N GLU A 174 -9.22 12.52 6.42
CA GLU A 174 -10.41 12.04 7.14
C GLU A 174 -10.50 10.51 7.04
N ILE A 175 -10.31 9.86 8.19
CA ILE A 175 -10.30 8.40 8.31
C ILE A 175 -11.58 7.74 7.81
N LYS A 176 -12.74 8.40 7.86
CA LYS A 176 -14.02 7.84 7.41
C LYS A 176 -13.98 7.33 5.98
N TYR A 177 -13.20 7.99 5.11
CA TYR A 177 -13.05 7.60 3.71
C TYR A 177 -12.12 6.40 3.49
N ALA A 178 -11.35 6.00 4.52
CA ALA A 178 -10.46 4.83 4.48
C ALA A 178 -11.19 3.51 4.76
N ASN A 179 -12.49 3.55 5.07
CA ASN A 179 -13.25 2.32 5.37
C ASN A 179 -13.28 1.40 4.13
N PRO A 180 -12.73 0.18 4.22
CA PRO A 180 -12.63 -0.72 3.09
C PRO A 180 -14.00 -1.19 2.56
N LEU A 181 -15.08 -1.09 3.32
CA LEU A 181 -16.42 -1.48 2.87
C LEU A 181 -16.93 -0.66 1.68
N TYR A 182 -16.37 0.52 1.41
CA TYR A 182 -16.69 1.24 0.17
C TYR A 182 -16.19 0.51 -1.08
N LEU A 183 -15.26 -0.44 -0.94
CA LEU A 183 -14.77 -1.24 -2.06
C LEU A 183 -15.73 -2.38 -2.45
N ASP A 184 -16.67 -2.74 -1.59
CA ASP A 184 -17.67 -3.79 -1.84
C ASP A 184 -18.44 -3.54 -3.15
N SER A 185 -19.04 -2.35 -3.27
CA SER A 185 -19.82 -2.01 -4.44
C SER A 185 -18.96 -1.82 -5.70
N ILE A 186 -17.70 -1.42 -5.58
CA ILE A 186 -16.76 -1.32 -6.72
C ILE A 186 -16.42 -2.74 -7.20
N ALA A 187 -16.03 -3.63 -6.27
CA ALA A 187 -15.69 -5.01 -6.60
C ALA A 187 -16.85 -5.77 -7.28
N ALA A 188 -18.09 -5.49 -6.83
CA ALA A 188 -19.29 -6.08 -7.43
C ALA A 188 -19.61 -5.51 -8.82
N ARG A 189 -19.44 -4.19 -9.03
CA ARG A 189 -19.73 -3.56 -10.33
C ARG A 189 -18.67 -3.87 -11.39
N PHE A 190 -17.42 -4.05 -10.97
CA PHE A 190 -16.27 -4.28 -11.85
C PHE A 190 -15.56 -5.58 -11.49
N PRO A 191 -16.18 -6.76 -11.76
CA PRO A 191 -15.63 -8.06 -11.34
C PRO A 191 -14.29 -8.42 -12.00
N ASP A 192 -13.96 -7.78 -13.14
CA ASP A 192 -12.69 -7.95 -13.83
C ASP A 192 -11.60 -7.00 -13.31
N LEU A 193 -11.96 -5.99 -12.49
CA LEU A 193 -11.01 -5.09 -11.85
C LEU A 193 -10.34 -5.79 -10.65
N ARG A 194 -9.06 -6.07 -10.73
CA ARG A 194 -8.30 -6.57 -9.57
C ARG A 194 -8.02 -5.42 -8.60
N ILE A 195 -8.52 -5.53 -7.37
CA ILE A 195 -8.42 -4.51 -6.34
C ILE A 195 -7.47 -4.98 -5.24
N LEU A 196 -6.40 -4.23 -4.99
CA LEU A 196 -5.52 -4.41 -3.85
C LEU A 196 -5.93 -3.48 -2.71
N VAL A 197 -6.47 -4.05 -1.66
CA VAL A 197 -6.76 -3.35 -0.39
C VAL A 197 -5.45 -3.19 0.38
N VAL A 198 -4.92 -1.98 0.35
CA VAL A 198 -3.63 -1.66 0.97
C VAL A 198 -3.78 -1.55 2.49
N HIS A 199 -2.81 -2.11 3.23
CA HIS A 199 -2.73 -2.15 4.69
C HIS A 199 -3.77 -3.07 5.38
N MET A 200 -4.44 -3.96 4.63
CA MET A 200 -5.44 -4.90 5.20
C MET A 200 -6.43 -4.24 6.18
N GLY A 201 -6.79 -2.96 5.92
CA GLY A 201 -7.70 -2.20 6.79
C GLY A 201 -7.10 -1.77 8.13
N SER A 202 -5.77 -1.89 8.32
CA SER A 202 -5.11 -1.65 9.61
C SER A 202 -5.75 -2.47 10.76
N SER A 203 -5.44 -2.17 12.01
CA SER A 203 -6.05 -2.86 13.16
C SER A 203 -7.57 -2.63 13.29
N THR A 204 -8.08 -1.55 12.69
CA THR A 204 -9.49 -1.15 12.85
C THR A 204 -10.44 -1.95 11.98
N TRP A 205 -10.06 -2.25 10.72
CA TRP A 205 -10.95 -2.81 9.70
C TRP A 205 -10.49 -4.14 9.08
N SER A 206 -9.50 -4.83 9.67
CA SER A 206 -9.01 -6.09 9.12
C SER A 206 -10.14 -7.12 8.87
N TYR A 207 -11.12 -7.21 9.78
CA TYR A 207 -12.27 -8.11 9.59
C TYR A 207 -13.21 -7.66 8.47
N HIS A 208 -13.30 -6.36 8.17
CA HIS A 208 -14.02 -5.88 6.99
C HIS A 208 -13.31 -6.31 5.70
N VAL A 209 -11.97 -6.25 5.68
CA VAL A 209 -11.19 -6.74 4.53
C VAL A 209 -11.34 -8.25 4.37
N ILE A 210 -11.34 -9.03 5.46
CA ILE A 210 -11.62 -10.47 5.39
C ILE A 210 -13.00 -10.71 4.75
N ASN A 211 -14.04 -9.97 5.14
CA ASN A 211 -15.36 -10.08 4.53
C ASN A 211 -15.38 -9.73 3.04
N LEU A 212 -14.62 -8.72 2.61
CA LEU A 212 -14.44 -8.40 1.18
C LEU A 212 -13.76 -9.55 0.42
N LEU A 213 -12.72 -10.15 0.99
CA LEU A 213 -12.05 -11.32 0.41
C LEU A 213 -13.00 -12.52 0.31
N VAL A 214 -13.91 -12.68 1.27
CA VAL A 214 -14.94 -13.76 1.24
C VAL A 214 -15.95 -13.51 0.10
N ALA A 215 -16.42 -12.27 -0.03
CA ALA A 215 -17.51 -11.91 -0.96
C ALA A 215 -17.03 -11.77 -2.42
N HIS A 216 -15.77 -11.36 -2.65
CA HIS A 216 -15.29 -10.97 -3.97
C HIS A 216 -13.99 -11.71 -4.36
N HIS A 217 -13.99 -12.35 -5.51
CA HIS A 217 -12.81 -13.08 -6.04
C HIS A 217 -11.72 -12.14 -6.59
N ASN A 218 -12.06 -10.91 -6.95
CA ASN A 218 -11.19 -9.89 -7.52
C ASN A 218 -10.56 -8.95 -6.46
N VAL A 219 -10.83 -9.19 -5.17
CA VAL A 219 -10.22 -8.43 -4.06
C VAL A 219 -9.03 -9.19 -3.49
N TYR A 220 -7.94 -8.46 -3.29
CA TYR A 220 -6.67 -8.88 -2.71
C TYR A 220 -6.28 -7.91 -1.61
N THR A 221 -5.33 -8.29 -0.75
CA THR A 221 -4.81 -7.38 0.28
C THR A 221 -3.33 -7.59 0.54
N GLU A 222 -2.68 -6.57 1.07
CA GLU A 222 -1.36 -6.65 1.67
C GLU A 222 -1.39 -5.99 3.06
N PHE A 223 -0.49 -6.39 3.93
CA PHE A 223 -0.57 -6.00 5.34
C PHE A 223 0.59 -5.10 5.80
N SER A 224 1.15 -4.26 4.93
CA SER A 224 2.01 -3.17 5.39
C SER A 224 1.28 -2.30 6.43
N GLY A 225 1.99 -1.71 7.37
CA GLY A 225 1.36 -1.03 8.51
C GLY A 225 1.13 -1.91 9.73
N HIS A 226 1.04 -3.23 9.56
CA HIS A 226 0.87 -4.16 10.68
C HIS A 226 2.14 -4.42 11.49
N GLN A 227 3.29 -3.84 11.14
CA GLN A 227 4.47 -3.78 12.00
C GLN A 227 4.13 -3.23 13.38
N ILE A 228 3.30 -2.17 13.43
CA ILE A 228 2.83 -1.55 14.68
C ILE A 228 2.04 -2.57 15.54
N THR A 229 1.13 -3.31 14.91
CA THR A 229 0.32 -4.33 15.61
C THR A 229 1.13 -5.56 15.98
N ALA A 230 2.10 -5.95 15.16
CA ALA A 230 3.00 -7.06 15.43
C ALA A 230 3.89 -6.80 16.65
N VAL A 231 4.29 -5.54 16.88
CA VAL A 231 5.05 -5.14 18.09
C VAL A 231 4.13 -4.95 19.29
N GLY A 232 3.06 -4.19 19.13
CA GLY A 232 2.21 -3.76 20.26
C GLY A 232 1.14 -4.77 20.67
N MET A 233 0.64 -5.57 19.73
CA MET A 233 -0.48 -6.50 19.92
C MET A 233 -0.27 -7.81 19.14
N PRO A 234 0.83 -8.55 19.35
CA PRO A 234 1.19 -9.69 18.50
C PRO A 234 0.13 -10.80 18.48
N ARG A 235 -0.49 -11.10 19.64
CA ARG A 235 -1.58 -12.07 19.72
C ARG A 235 -2.77 -11.68 18.85
N TRP A 236 -3.18 -10.42 18.90
CA TRP A 236 -4.28 -9.91 18.10
C TRP A 236 -3.97 -10.05 16.60
N TRP A 237 -2.78 -9.62 16.19
CA TRP A 237 -2.35 -9.70 14.79
C TRP A 237 -2.34 -11.14 14.28
N LEU A 238 -1.70 -12.06 15.02
CA LEU A 238 -1.62 -13.47 14.65
C LEU A 238 -3.01 -14.15 14.62
N THR A 239 -3.90 -13.80 15.57
CA THR A 239 -5.28 -14.30 15.56
C THR A 239 -6.05 -13.79 14.34
N THR A 240 -5.89 -12.53 13.97
CA THR A 240 -6.54 -11.92 12.81
C THR A 240 -6.04 -12.53 11.50
N LEU A 241 -4.73 -12.71 11.36
CA LEU A 241 -4.16 -13.37 10.18
C LEU A 241 -4.63 -14.82 10.06
N ARG A 242 -4.66 -15.57 11.20
CA ARG A 242 -5.17 -16.94 11.21
C ARG A 242 -6.66 -16.98 10.80
N ALA A 243 -7.47 -16.07 11.34
CA ALA A 243 -8.87 -15.97 10.96
C ALA A 243 -9.05 -15.73 9.45
N ALA A 244 -8.21 -14.89 8.85
CA ALA A 244 -8.22 -14.67 7.40
C ALA A 244 -7.89 -15.95 6.61
N LEU A 245 -6.91 -16.74 7.08
CA LEU A 245 -6.52 -17.97 6.40
C LEU A 245 -7.54 -19.11 6.57
N ASP A 246 -8.23 -19.17 7.71
CA ASP A 246 -9.21 -20.22 8.04
C ASP A 246 -10.60 -19.96 7.47
N THR A 247 -10.91 -18.70 7.14
CA THR A 247 -12.26 -18.35 6.67
C THR A 247 -12.46 -18.87 5.24
N PRO A 248 -13.49 -19.70 5.00
CA PRO A 248 -13.76 -20.21 3.67
C PRO A 248 -14.34 -19.11 2.76
N PRO A 249 -13.91 -18.99 1.51
CA PRO A 249 -14.50 -18.05 0.57
C PRO A 249 -15.87 -18.54 0.06
N PHE A 250 -16.72 -17.58 -0.32
CA PHE A 250 -17.91 -17.91 -1.13
C PHE A 250 -17.54 -18.14 -2.58
N PHE A 251 -16.54 -17.38 -3.09
CA PHE A 251 -16.07 -17.44 -4.46
C PHE A 251 -14.53 -17.41 -4.51
N GLY A 252 -13.97 -18.00 -5.55
CA GLY A 252 -12.51 -18.07 -5.76
C GLY A 252 -11.84 -19.14 -4.90
N GLY A 253 -10.52 -19.10 -4.87
CA GLY A 253 -9.68 -19.98 -4.07
C GLY A 253 -9.54 -19.52 -2.61
N PRO A 254 -8.74 -20.23 -1.79
CA PRO A 254 -8.50 -19.89 -0.40
C PRO A 254 -8.12 -18.42 -0.21
N LEU A 255 -8.60 -17.78 0.87
CA LEU A 255 -8.29 -16.37 1.14
C LEU A 255 -6.79 -16.14 1.28
N GLY A 256 -6.06 -17.12 1.82
CA GLY A 256 -4.61 -17.09 1.94
C GLY A 256 -3.85 -16.90 0.62
N ASP A 257 -4.44 -17.23 -0.51
CA ASP A 257 -3.85 -17.02 -1.85
C ASP A 257 -3.98 -15.57 -2.34
N ARG A 258 -4.63 -14.70 -1.56
CA ARG A 258 -4.91 -13.29 -1.91
C ARG A 258 -4.38 -12.29 -0.87
N ILE A 259 -3.55 -12.76 0.07
CA ILE A 259 -2.90 -11.94 1.10
C ILE A 259 -1.42 -11.85 0.77
N MET A 260 -0.85 -10.64 0.78
CA MET A 260 0.53 -10.38 0.40
C MET A 260 1.30 -9.64 1.49
N PHE A 261 2.62 -9.77 1.45
CA PHE A 261 3.55 -9.03 2.29
C PHE A 261 3.77 -7.62 1.72
N GLY A 262 3.84 -6.61 2.60
CA GLY A 262 4.19 -5.24 2.29
C GLY A 262 4.93 -4.59 3.46
N THR A 263 5.74 -3.53 3.19
CA THR A 263 6.55 -2.88 4.22
C THR A 263 6.15 -1.44 4.52
N ASP A 264 5.57 -0.73 3.56
CA ASP A 264 5.30 0.72 3.64
C ASP A 264 6.56 1.55 3.92
N PHE A 265 7.72 1.08 3.44
CA PHE A 265 8.97 1.82 3.52
C PHE A 265 8.84 3.17 2.78
N PRO A 266 9.40 4.28 3.26
CA PRO A 266 10.23 4.44 4.46
C PRO A 266 9.44 4.76 5.75
N TYR A 267 8.13 4.89 5.69
CA TYR A 267 7.31 5.46 6.76
C TYR A 267 7.30 4.63 8.04
N LEU A 268 7.46 3.32 7.92
CA LEU A 268 7.47 2.40 9.07
C LEU A 268 8.84 1.83 9.41
N ALA A 269 9.89 2.23 8.70
CA ALA A 269 11.26 1.77 8.98
C ALA A 269 11.74 2.09 10.41
N GLY A 270 11.22 3.17 11.01
CA GLY A 270 11.48 3.53 12.40
C GLY A 270 10.78 2.65 13.45
N VAL A 271 9.74 1.89 13.05
CA VAL A 271 9.06 0.89 13.91
C VAL A 271 9.75 -0.47 13.74
N MET A 272 9.90 -0.90 12.50
CA MET A 272 10.56 -2.14 12.14
C MET A 272 11.05 -2.01 10.69
N ASP A 273 12.35 -2.12 10.46
CA ASP A 273 12.93 -2.06 9.12
C ASP A 273 12.49 -3.26 8.25
N ASP A 274 12.68 -3.16 6.95
CA ASP A 274 12.21 -4.14 5.98
C ASP A 274 12.78 -5.54 6.25
N LYS A 275 14.05 -5.63 6.64
CA LYS A 275 14.71 -6.91 6.98
C LYS A 275 14.08 -7.53 8.22
N SER A 276 13.96 -6.75 9.29
CA SER A 276 13.37 -7.21 10.54
C SER A 276 11.91 -7.61 10.36
N TRP A 277 11.16 -6.87 9.53
CA TRP A 277 9.76 -7.21 9.23
C TRP A 277 9.65 -8.51 8.41
N ALA A 278 10.44 -8.67 7.36
CA ALA A 278 10.46 -9.90 6.57
C ALA A 278 10.87 -11.12 7.43
N GLU A 279 11.85 -10.96 8.32
CA GLU A 279 12.26 -11.99 9.27
C GLU A 279 11.15 -12.28 10.29
N TRP A 280 10.46 -11.25 10.79
CA TRP A 280 9.35 -11.42 11.73
C TRP A 280 8.22 -12.25 11.09
N VAL A 281 7.83 -11.92 9.84
CA VAL A 281 6.80 -12.65 9.12
C VAL A 281 7.25 -14.08 8.79
N ARG A 282 8.49 -14.28 8.38
CA ARG A 282 9.05 -15.62 8.12
C ARG A 282 9.00 -16.51 9.36
N ASN A 283 9.15 -15.92 10.55
CA ASN A 283 9.14 -16.62 11.82
C ASN A 283 7.76 -16.71 12.48
N ILE A 284 6.66 -16.30 11.81
CA ILE A 284 5.28 -16.46 12.33
C ILE A 284 4.99 -17.89 12.81
N PRO A 285 5.36 -18.97 12.11
CA PRO A 285 5.08 -20.33 12.58
C PRO A 285 5.63 -20.64 13.98
N GLU A 286 6.80 -20.10 14.31
CA GLU A 286 7.39 -20.29 15.65
C GLU A 286 6.79 -19.30 16.68
N LYS A 287 6.67 -18.02 16.32
CA LYS A 287 6.12 -16.98 17.21
C LYS A 287 4.69 -17.26 17.64
N ALA A 288 3.86 -17.77 16.74
CA ALA A 288 2.46 -18.05 16.99
C ALA A 288 2.22 -19.19 18.01
N LYS A 289 3.20 -20.10 18.19
CA LYS A 289 3.14 -21.17 19.18
C LYS A 289 2.96 -20.64 20.62
N GLU A 290 3.55 -19.49 20.94
CA GLU A 290 3.40 -18.85 22.23
C GLU A 290 1.94 -18.49 22.57
N TYR A 291 1.12 -18.34 21.53
CA TYR A 291 -0.31 -17.98 21.62
C TYR A 291 -1.24 -19.17 21.36
N GLY A 292 -0.70 -20.36 21.12
CA GLY A 292 -1.47 -21.56 20.76
C GLY A 292 -2.05 -21.50 19.35
N ILE A 293 -1.45 -20.69 18.44
CA ILE A 293 -1.87 -20.54 17.06
C ILE A 293 -0.87 -21.25 16.15
N THR A 294 -1.39 -21.95 15.14
CA THR A 294 -0.55 -22.70 14.20
C THR A 294 -0.57 -22.04 12.83
N PHE A 295 0.60 -21.87 12.23
CA PHE A 295 0.78 -21.52 10.83
C PHE A 295 1.75 -22.51 10.20
N THR A 296 1.51 -22.85 8.93
CA THR A 296 2.44 -23.68 8.16
C THR A 296 3.47 -22.79 7.45
N LYS A 297 4.62 -23.39 7.14
CA LYS A 297 5.62 -22.69 6.34
C LYS A 297 5.08 -22.37 4.94
N GLU A 298 4.27 -23.24 4.35
CA GLU A 298 3.66 -23.03 3.04
C GLU A 298 2.74 -21.80 3.01
N GLU A 299 1.90 -21.60 4.03
CA GLU A 299 1.05 -20.41 4.14
C GLU A 299 1.90 -19.13 4.17
N ILE A 300 3.00 -19.14 4.91
CA ILE A 300 3.89 -17.98 5.02
C ILE A 300 4.69 -17.76 3.71
N ASP A 301 5.16 -18.80 3.06
CA ASP A 301 5.86 -18.71 1.77
C ASP A 301 4.94 -18.12 0.68
N LYS A 302 3.65 -18.51 0.65
CA LYS A 302 2.65 -17.89 -0.24
C LYS A 302 2.50 -16.41 0.01
N ILE A 303 2.36 -16.00 1.26
CA ILE A 303 2.21 -14.58 1.66
C ILE A 303 3.46 -13.78 1.29
N LEU A 304 4.65 -14.32 1.56
CA LEU A 304 5.91 -13.63 1.33
C LEU A 304 6.28 -13.52 -0.16
N HIS A 305 5.79 -14.41 -1.01
CA HIS A 305 6.29 -14.48 -2.39
C HIS A 305 5.22 -14.83 -3.43
N GLU A 306 4.58 -16.02 -3.33
CA GLU A 306 3.82 -16.59 -4.44
C GLU A 306 2.59 -15.76 -4.82
N ASN A 307 1.90 -15.19 -3.83
CA ASN A 307 0.69 -14.41 -4.04
C ASN A 307 1.00 -13.11 -4.79
N ALA A 308 2.05 -12.40 -4.38
CA ALA A 308 2.48 -11.17 -5.06
C ALA A 308 2.98 -11.47 -6.49
N LYS A 309 3.76 -12.53 -6.66
CA LYS A 309 4.21 -12.99 -7.98
C LYS A 309 3.04 -13.23 -8.93
N LYS A 310 2.01 -13.93 -8.46
CA LYS A 310 0.80 -14.20 -9.24
C LYS A 310 -0.01 -12.93 -9.52
N PHE A 311 -0.17 -12.06 -8.51
CA PHE A 311 -0.97 -10.84 -8.63
C PHE A 311 -0.37 -9.86 -9.62
N PHE A 312 0.94 -9.62 -9.55
CA PHE A 312 1.64 -8.66 -10.41
C PHE A 312 2.12 -9.26 -11.74
N GLY A 313 2.16 -10.58 -11.87
CA GLY A 313 2.61 -11.28 -13.08
C GLY A 313 4.13 -11.22 -13.27
N PHE A 314 4.89 -11.39 -12.17
CA PHE A 314 6.35 -11.42 -12.18
C PHE A 314 6.92 -12.76 -12.68
#